data_9de8217a684d9a106e27baa5831b33d4
#
_entry.id   9de8217a684d9a106e27baa5831b33d4
#
_cell.length_a   1.000
_cell.length_b   1.000
_cell.length_c   1.000
_cell.angle_alpha   90.00
_cell.angle_beta   90.00
_cell.angle_gamma   90.00
#
_symmetry.space_group_name_H-M   'P 1'
#
loop_
_entity.id
_entity.type
_entity.pdbx_description
1 polymer ?
#
loop_
_entity_poly.entity_id
_entity_poly.type
_entity_poly.pdbx_seq_one_letter_code
_entity_poly.pdbx_strand_id
1 'polypeptide(L)'
;MSVFTSILRFFVTILLTIISTVAPGKVGDATADNQPLDPENCKLNFAVVTDVHMKEGIAGLPNDLVFHLVMKDFEAADEKYDALVLVGDNTDHGYEGEWERLYNQFKGYDPADNVLLAMGNHDTWTRDGSETRTAKGLFMEYNRKITGKFTGNYYYSTTVNGYPFIFLTSEEDHTDADFSDKQIKWFKNEMKKAAKLDKPIFVICHWPINMTHGLPVSWGSDDYDDMTGGIGEQSAKINKILQKYDNVVMVSGHIHNGVSNAETKAELGYESLEKVGNIWSLNLPMINGINENGDWFPGTSYSIEVYEDEIVFRARNFMTGLWRPEYNYTVELA
;
A
#
# COMPACT_ATOMS: atom_id res chain seq x y z
N MET A 1 18.14 -6.64 34.66
CA MET A 1 17.21 -6.32 33.55
C MET A 1 18.06 -5.78 32.42
N SER A 2 18.05 -6.40 31.23
CA SER A 2 18.94 -5.96 30.15
C SER A 2 18.49 -4.59 29.61
N VAL A 3 19.42 -3.79 29.07
CA VAL A 3 19.15 -2.50 28.42
C VAL A 3 18.08 -2.69 27.35
N PHE A 4 18.09 -3.81 26.63
CA PHE A 4 17.10 -4.24 25.67
C PHE A 4 15.67 -4.29 26.24
N THR A 5 15.51 -4.91 27.43
CA THR A 5 14.19 -5.01 28.08
C THR A 5 13.67 -3.63 28.49
N SER A 6 14.57 -2.71 28.88
CA SER A 6 14.20 -1.34 29.26
C SER A 6 13.78 -0.51 28.03
N ILE A 7 14.49 -0.63 26.91
CA ILE A 7 14.15 0.04 25.64
C ILE A 7 12.81 -0.49 25.12
N LEU A 8 12.60 -1.80 25.09
CA LEU A 8 11.34 -2.39 24.65
C LEU A 8 10.16 -1.93 25.52
N ARG A 9 10.33 -1.89 26.86
CA ARG A 9 9.31 -1.37 27.77
C ARG A 9 9.02 0.10 27.53
N PHE A 10 10.02 0.92 27.26
CA PHE A 10 9.85 2.34 26.95
C PHE A 10 8.99 2.53 25.70
N PHE A 11 9.29 1.84 24.60
CA PHE A 11 8.51 1.92 23.37
C PHE A 11 7.10 1.35 23.55
N VAL A 12 6.92 0.23 24.21
CA VAL A 12 5.62 -0.33 24.54
C VAL A 12 4.80 0.62 25.42
N THR A 13 5.43 1.28 26.39
CA THR A 13 4.75 2.26 27.25
C THR A 13 4.31 3.48 26.45
N ILE A 14 5.17 4.02 25.56
CA ILE A 14 4.81 5.13 24.69
C ILE A 14 3.64 4.73 23.80
N LEU A 15 3.70 3.56 23.15
CA LEU A 15 2.64 3.08 22.26
C LEU A 15 1.33 2.88 23.02
N LEU A 16 1.36 2.24 24.19
CA LEU A 16 0.16 2.07 25.02
C LEU A 16 -0.39 3.41 25.54
N THR A 17 0.49 4.38 25.83
CA THR A 17 0.07 5.73 26.21
C THR A 17 -0.60 6.45 25.03
N ILE A 18 -0.04 6.36 23.83
CA ILE A 18 -0.61 6.93 22.61
C ILE A 18 -1.97 6.28 22.35
N ILE A 19 -2.06 4.94 22.36
CA ILE A 19 -3.32 4.21 22.15
C ILE A 19 -4.37 4.62 23.18
N SER A 20 -4.00 4.73 24.47
CA SER A 20 -4.93 5.09 25.55
C SER A 20 -5.37 6.55 25.50
N THR A 21 -4.55 7.46 24.95
CA THR A 21 -4.88 8.88 24.82
C THR A 21 -5.71 9.17 23.56
N VAL A 22 -5.49 8.44 22.48
CA VAL A 22 -6.18 8.63 21.19
C VAL A 22 -7.50 7.86 21.12
N ALA A 23 -7.62 6.73 21.83
CA ALA A 23 -8.83 5.91 21.88
C ALA A 23 -9.23 5.52 23.32
N PRO A 24 -9.59 6.51 24.17
CA PRO A 24 -9.97 6.19 25.55
C PRO A 24 -11.24 5.32 25.57
N GLY A 25 -11.12 4.09 26.00
CA GLY A 25 -12.23 3.19 26.28
C GLY A 25 -12.66 2.22 25.18
N LYS A 26 -11.92 2.13 24.05
CA LYS A 26 -12.26 1.22 22.94
C LYS A 26 -11.24 0.12 22.62
N VAL A 27 -10.16 0.01 23.37
CA VAL A 27 -9.08 -0.97 23.12
C VAL A 27 -9.54 -2.44 23.33
N GLY A 28 -10.70 -2.67 23.93
CA GLY A 28 -11.24 -4.02 24.17
C GLY A 28 -12.18 -4.57 23.10
N ASP A 29 -12.82 -3.69 22.31
CA ASP A 29 -13.79 -4.09 21.28
C ASP A 29 -13.31 -3.72 19.86
N ALA A 30 -12.06 -3.39 19.71
CA ALA A 30 -11.50 -2.78 18.49
C ALA A 30 -11.47 -3.72 17.28
N THR A 31 -11.51 -5.04 17.49
CA THR A 31 -11.50 -6.04 16.41
C THR A 31 -12.90 -6.49 15.99
N ALA A 32 -13.96 -6.10 16.73
CA ALA A 32 -15.32 -6.35 16.32
C ALA A 32 -15.66 -5.56 15.04
N ASP A 33 -16.41 -6.17 14.14
CA ASP A 33 -16.87 -5.61 12.87
C ASP A 33 -15.79 -5.39 11.80
N ASN A 34 -14.71 -6.15 11.77
CA ASN A 34 -13.79 -6.17 10.63
C ASN A 34 -14.33 -7.08 9.51
N GLN A 35 -15.39 -6.62 8.88
CA GLN A 35 -16.07 -7.29 7.77
C GLN A 35 -16.56 -6.25 6.76
N PRO A 36 -16.88 -6.63 5.52
CA PRO A 36 -17.51 -5.75 4.54
C PRO A 36 -18.81 -5.12 5.05
N LEU A 37 -19.20 -3.95 4.52
CA LEU A 37 -20.44 -3.28 4.86
C LEU A 37 -21.66 -4.15 4.55
N ASP A 38 -21.61 -4.87 3.45
CA ASP A 38 -22.63 -5.85 3.02
C ASP A 38 -21.94 -7.15 2.59
N PRO A 39 -21.61 -8.04 3.54
CA PRO A 39 -20.87 -9.28 3.25
C PRO A 39 -21.55 -10.18 2.23
N GLU A 40 -22.89 -10.23 2.22
CA GLU A 40 -23.65 -11.11 1.30
C GLU A 40 -23.52 -10.66 -0.17
N ASN A 41 -23.36 -9.37 -0.43
CA ASN A 41 -23.27 -8.80 -1.76
C ASN A 41 -21.84 -8.38 -2.17
N CYS A 42 -20.89 -8.43 -1.25
CA CYS A 42 -19.46 -8.12 -1.55
C CYS A 42 -18.90 -9.18 -2.48
N LYS A 43 -18.36 -8.73 -3.64
CA LYS A 43 -17.79 -9.62 -4.68
C LYS A 43 -16.29 -9.81 -4.51
N LEU A 44 -15.63 -8.82 -3.91
CA LEU A 44 -14.22 -8.81 -3.62
C LEU A 44 -13.96 -7.90 -2.41
N ASN A 45 -13.31 -8.43 -1.37
CA ASN A 45 -12.88 -7.69 -0.20
C ASN A 45 -11.36 -7.84 -0.06
N PHE A 46 -10.62 -6.74 -0.17
CA PHE A 46 -9.17 -6.79 -0.02
C PHE A 46 -8.63 -5.58 0.74
N ALA A 47 -7.57 -5.81 1.51
CA ALA A 47 -6.86 -4.75 2.19
C ALA A 47 -5.62 -4.32 1.41
N VAL A 48 -5.28 -3.04 1.48
CA VAL A 48 -4.08 -2.46 0.87
C VAL A 48 -3.24 -1.77 1.94
N VAL A 49 -1.93 -2.00 1.94
CA VAL A 49 -0.96 -1.34 2.82
C VAL A 49 0.30 -1.01 2.02
N THR A 50 1.08 -0.04 2.47
CA THR A 50 2.31 0.41 1.80
C THR A 50 3.34 0.88 2.81
N ASP A 51 4.57 1.06 2.36
CA ASP A 51 5.63 1.70 3.13
C ASP A 51 5.84 1.04 4.50
N VAL A 52 6.03 -0.29 4.44
CA VAL A 52 6.27 -1.13 5.62
C VAL A 52 7.65 -0.84 6.20
N HIS A 53 8.64 -0.55 5.36
CA HIS A 53 10.01 -0.19 5.74
C HIS A 53 10.59 -1.09 6.83
N MET A 54 10.58 -2.41 6.61
CA MET A 54 11.22 -3.33 7.53
C MET A 54 12.71 -3.02 7.64
N LYS A 55 13.23 -2.92 8.87
CA LYS A 55 14.61 -2.54 9.19
C LYS A 55 15.31 -3.64 9.95
N GLU A 56 16.60 -3.81 9.72
CA GLU A 56 17.42 -4.71 10.53
C GLU A 56 17.66 -4.21 11.94
N GLY A 57 17.99 -5.13 12.83
CA GLY A 57 18.44 -4.84 14.20
C GLY A 57 17.38 -4.19 15.08
N ILE A 58 17.85 -3.41 16.05
CA ILE A 58 17.01 -2.75 17.07
C ILE A 58 16.15 -1.64 16.44
N ALA A 59 16.65 -0.99 15.39
CA ALA A 59 15.93 0.08 14.70
C ALA A 59 14.62 -0.39 14.07
N GLY A 60 14.50 -1.67 13.72
CA GLY A 60 13.28 -2.26 13.17
C GLY A 60 12.21 -2.67 14.17
N LEU A 61 12.50 -2.64 15.48
CA LEU A 61 11.52 -3.09 16.49
C LEU A 61 10.20 -2.30 16.50
N PRO A 62 10.18 -0.97 16.29
CA PRO A 62 8.92 -0.25 16.17
C PRO A 62 8.09 -0.72 14.98
N ASN A 63 8.73 -0.90 13.81
CA ASN A 63 8.07 -1.38 12.59
C ASN A 63 7.51 -2.79 12.77
N ASP A 64 8.27 -3.70 13.42
CA ASP A 64 7.79 -5.05 13.76
C ASP A 64 6.52 -5.00 14.60
N LEU A 65 6.52 -4.13 15.64
CA LEU A 65 5.40 -4.05 16.55
C LEU A 65 4.13 -3.53 15.86
N VAL A 66 4.26 -2.46 15.07
CA VAL A 66 3.13 -1.92 14.32
C VAL A 66 2.60 -2.96 13.33
N PHE A 67 3.50 -3.55 12.52
CA PHE A 67 3.10 -4.53 11.52
C PHE A 67 2.52 -5.81 12.14
N HIS A 68 3.04 -6.26 13.29
CA HIS A 68 2.48 -7.36 14.06
C HIS A 68 1.02 -7.07 14.49
N LEU A 69 0.73 -5.85 14.98
CA LEU A 69 -0.62 -5.47 15.36
C LEU A 69 -1.55 -5.38 14.15
N VAL A 70 -1.05 -4.86 13.03
CA VAL A 70 -1.76 -4.82 11.75
C VAL A 70 -2.11 -6.23 11.27
N MET A 71 -1.14 -7.17 11.32
CA MET A 71 -1.38 -8.57 10.93
C MET A 71 -2.39 -9.27 11.84
N LYS A 72 -2.41 -8.94 13.14
CA LYS A 72 -3.43 -9.45 14.07
C LYS A 72 -4.83 -8.97 13.71
N ASP A 73 -4.99 -7.73 13.29
CA ASP A 73 -6.29 -7.20 12.89
C ASP A 73 -6.80 -7.87 11.61
N PHE A 74 -5.92 -8.14 10.65
CA PHE A 74 -6.30 -8.91 9.46
C PHE A 74 -6.73 -10.34 9.80
N GLU A 75 -5.98 -11.03 10.66
CA GLU A 75 -6.33 -12.40 11.08
C GLU A 75 -7.61 -12.47 11.91
N ALA A 76 -7.92 -11.40 12.63
CA ALA A 76 -9.13 -11.28 13.46
C ALA A 76 -10.37 -10.79 12.69
N ALA A 77 -10.26 -10.58 11.37
CA ALA A 77 -11.39 -10.17 10.55
C ALA A 77 -12.49 -11.24 10.59
N ASP A 78 -13.75 -10.81 10.77
CA ASP A 78 -14.92 -11.70 10.82
C ASP A 78 -15.13 -12.40 9.48
N GLU A 79 -14.87 -11.68 8.37
CA GLU A 79 -14.79 -12.21 7.02
C GLU A 79 -13.35 -12.08 6.54
N LYS A 80 -12.69 -13.21 6.27
CA LYS A 80 -11.30 -13.22 5.79
C LYS A 80 -11.17 -12.45 4.48
N TYR A 81 -10.16 -11.61 4.40
CA TYR A 81 -9.89 -10.86 3.16
C TYR A 81 -9.54 -11.81 2.00
N ASP A 82 -10.09 -11.54 0.83
CA ASP A 82 -9.74 -12.23 -0.42
C ASP A 82 -8.27 -11.97 -0.81
N ALA A 83 -7.78 -10.74 -0.51
CA ALA A 83 -6.38 -10.40 -0.70
C ALA A 83 -5.87 -9.37 0.33
N LEU A 84 -4.57 -9.47 0.64
CA LEU A 84 -3.77 -8.41 1.25
C LEU A 84 -2.72 -7.97 0.22
N VAL A 85 -2.72 -6.69 -0.14
CA VAL A 85 -1.82 -6.12 -1.13
C VAL A 85 -0.83 -5.17 -0.47
N LEU A 86 0.46 -5.47 -0.59
CA LEU A 86 1.55 -4.58 -0.18
C LEU A 86 2.01 -3.78 -1.41
N VAL A 87 1.89 -2.45 -1.34
CA VAL A 87 2.02 -1.54 -2.50
C VAL A 87 3.45 -1.00 -2.67
N GLY A 88 4.44 -1.66 -2.09
CA GLY A 88 5.85 -1.31 -2.20
C GLY A 88 6.46 -0.78 -0.91
N ASP A 89 7.76 -0.51 -0.96
CA ASP A 89 8.59 -0.15 0.19
C ASP A 89 8.40 -1.09 1.37
N ASN A 90 8.53 -2.39 1.05
CA ASN A 90 8.40 -3.48 2.01
C ASN A 90 9.59 -3.49 2.98
N THR A 91 10.75 -3.11 2.50
CA THR A 91 12.04 -3.01 3.20
C THR A 91 12.54 -1.57 3.22
N ASP A 92 13.48 -1.25 4.10
CA ASP A 92 14.04 0.11 4.20
C ASP A 92 15.26 0.32 3.26
N HIS A 93 15.94 -0.76 2.87
CA HIS A 93 17.14 -0.72 2.02
C HIS A 93 17.27 -1.87 1.03
N GLY A 94 16.28 -2.75 0.94
CA GLY A 94 16.34 -3.94 0.08
C GLY A 94 17.29 -5.04 0.57
N TYR A 95 17.78 -4.98 1.82
CA TYR A 95 18.71 -5.97 2.35
C TYR A 95 18.03 -7.32 2.63
N GLU A 96 18.77 -8.40 2.47
CA GLU A 96 18.24 -9.74 2.71
C GLU A 96 17.68 -9.92 4.13
N GLY A 97 18.35 -9.36 5.15
CA GLY A 97 17.88 -9.43 6.53
C GLY A 97 16.57 -8.69 6.76
N GLU A 98 16.29 -7.62 6.03
CA GLU A 98 15.01 -6.90 6.09
C GLU A 98 13.89 -7.72 5.44
N TRP A 99 14.15 -8.34 4.28
CA TRP A 99 13.24 -9.29 3.64
C TRP A 99 12.95 -10.51 4.52
N GLU A 100 13.99 -11.09 5.14
CA GLU A 100 13.81 -12.22 6.07
C GLU A 100 12.95 -11.81 7.27
N ARG A 101 13.11 -10.57 7.76
CA ARG A 101 12.31 -10.02 8.84
C ARG A 101 10.85 -9.89 8.46
N LEU A 102 10.56 -9.33 7.28
CA LEU A 102 9.20 -9.25 6.74
C LEU A 102 8.59 -10.66 6.60
N TYR A 103 9.31 -11.59 6.00
CA TYR A 103 8.86 -12.98 5.86
C TYR A 103 8.53 -13.63 7.21
N ASN A 104 9.34 -13.36 8.24
CA ASN A 104 9.09 -13.87 9.58
C ASN A 104 7.82 -13.30 10.22
N GLN A 105 7.43 -12.06 9.87
CA GLN A 105 6.14 -11.51 10.28
C GLN A 105 4.96 -12.30 9.68
N PHE A 106 5.07 -12.76 8.45
CA PHE A 106 4.02 -13.56 7.81
C PHE A 106 3.89 -15.00 8.32
N LYS A 107 4.97 -15.60 8.85
CA LYS A 107 4.98 -17.01 9.27
C LYS A 107 3.94 -17.39 10.33
N GLY A 108 3.50 -16.45 11.12
CA GLY A 108 2.57 -16.67 12.22
C GLY A 108 1.11 -16.31 11.91
N TYR A 109 0.82 -15.84 10.70
CA TYR A 109 -0.47 -15.27 10.33
C TYR A 109 -1.02 -15.82 9.02
N ASP A 110 -2.34 -15.82 8.92
CA ASP A 110 -3.10 -16.14 7.72
C ASP A 110 -4.03 -14.94 7.37
N PRO A 111 -3.47 -13.78 6.96
CA PRO A 111 -4.20 -12.51 6.91
C PRO A 111 -5.21 -12.42 5.77
N ALA A 112 -5.04 -13.21 4.72
CA ALA A 112 -5.89 -13.19 3.53
C ALA A 112 -5.70 -14.48 2.71
N ASP A 113 -6.65 -14.79 1.83
CA ASP A 113 -6.54 -15.93 0.92
C ASP A 113 -5.43 -15.74 -0.12
N ASN A 114 -5.12 -14.50 -0.44
CA ASN A 114 -4.03 -14.15 -1.34
C ASN A 114 -3.19 -13.02 -0.72
N VAL A 115 -1.87 -13.18 -0.68
CA VAL A 115 -0.94 -12.08 -0.39
C VAL A 115 -0.28 -11.69 -1.70
N LEU A 116 -0.24 -10.38 -2.01
CA LEU A 116 0.28 -9.83 -3.25
C LEU A 116 1.24 -8.69 -2.92
N LEU A 117 2.43 -8.66 -3.53
CA LEU A 117 3.46 -7.66 -3.25
C LEU A 117 3.83 -6.88 -4.50
N ALA A 118 3.91 -5.55 -4.39
CA ALA A 118 4.64 -4.69 -5.31
C ALA A 118 6.04 -4.39 -4.77
N MET A 119 6.94 -3.92 -5.62
CA MET A 119 8.20 -3.29 -5.20
C MET A 119 8.04 -1.78 -5.17
N GLY A 120 8.70 -1.13 -4.18
CA GLY A 120 8.95 0.30 -4.16
C GLY A 120 10.42 0.64 -4.39
N ASN A 121 10.78 1.91 -4.26
CA ASN A 121 12.17 2.36 -4.46
C ASN A 121 13.11 1.84 -3.36
N HIS A 122 12.67 1.76 -2.12
CA HIS A 122 13.47 1.22 -1.02
C HIS A 122 13.76 -0.28 -1.18
N ASP A 123 12.89 -1.02 -1.83
CA ASP A 123 13.11 -2.45 -2.14
C ASP A 123 14.18 -2.65 -3.22
N THR A 124 14.44 -1.64 -4.05
CA THR A 124 15.48 -1.66 -5.09
C THR A 124 16.75 -0.96 -4.67
N TRP A 125 16.71 -0.15 -3.63
CA TRP A 125 17.76 0.73 -3.22
C TRP A 125 18.76 0.04 -2.29
N THR A 126 19.79 -0.51 -2.86
CA THR A 126 20.92 -1.04 -2.11
C THR A 126 21.91 0.09 -1.83
N ARG A 127 21.81 0.72 -0.67
CA ARG A 127 22.72 1.82 -0.24
C ARG A 127 24.18 1.40 -0.12
N ASP A 128 24.48 0.12 -0.13
CA ASP A 128 25.82 -0.42 -0.07
C ASP A 128 26.49 -0.54 -1.45
N GLY A 129 25.79 -0.12 -2.52
CA GLY A 129 26.28 -0.25 -3.89
C GLY A 129 26.20 -1.66 -4.45
N SER A 130 25.52 -2.59 -3.76
CA SER A 130 25.17 -3.88 -4.35
C SER A 130 24.22 -3.65 -5.52
N GLU A 131 24.41 -4.42 -6.59
CA GLU A 131 23.70 -4.20 -7.85
C GLU A 131 22.18 -4.33 -7.69
N THR A 132 21.40 -3.44 -8.29
CA THR A 132 19.93 -3.48 -8.45
C THR A 132 19.42 -4.88 -8.85
N ARG A 133 20.23 -5.65 -9.55
CA ARG A 133 19.96 -7.04 -9.90
C ARG A 133 19.80 -7.95 -8.69
N THR A 134 20.60 -7.72 -7.63
CA THR A 134 20.50 -8.48 -6.38
C THR A 134 19.19 -8.16 -5.66
N ALA A 135 18.80 -6.89 -5.59
CA ALA A 135 17.55 -6.44 -4.98
C ALA A 135 16.32 -7.07 -5.65
N LYS A 136 16.26 -7.06 -7.00
CA LYS A 136 15.20 -7.74 -7.75
C LYS A 136 15.19 -9.25 -7.53
N GLY A 137 16.35 -9.85 -7.40
CA GLY A 137 16.50 -11.27 -7.06
C GLY A 137 15.93 -11.59 -5.68
N LEU A 138 16.24 -10.77 -4.68
CA LEU A 138 15.72 -10.89 -3.33
C LEU A 138 14.19 -10.71 -3.30
N PHE A 139 13.68 -9.67 -3.96
CA PHE A 139 12.23 -9.50 -4.09
C PHE A 139 11.56 -10.76 -4.66
N MET A 140 12.05 -11.30 -5.78
CA MET A 140 11.45 -12.48 -6.42
C MET A 140 11.48 -13.70 -5.50
N GLU A 141 12.56 -13.87 -4.73
CA GLU A 141 12.69 -14.97 -3.76
C GLU A 141 11.70 -14.81 -2.61
N TYR A 142 11.68 -13.63 -1.97
CA TYR A 142 10.84 -13.38 -0.79
C TYR A 142 9.36 -13.21 -1.16
N ASN A 143 9.05 -12.65 -2.33
CA ASN A 143 7.69 -12.66 -2.86
C ASN A 143 7.18 -14.11 -2.94
N ARG A 144 7.97 -15.04 -3.50
CA ARG A 144 7.60 -16.46 -3.53
C ARG A 144 7.48 -17.08 -2.14
N LYS A 145 8.39 -16.76 -1.20
CA LYS A 145 8.35 -17.27 0.18
C LYS A 145 7.09 -16.82 0.91
N ILE A 146 6.71 -15.54 0.76
CA ILE A 146 5.58 -14.91 1.43
C ILE A 146 4.26 -15.33 0.78
N THR A 147 4.15 -15.24 -0.54
CA THR A 147 2.89 -15.46 -1.26
C THR A 147 2.63 -16.93 -1.63
N GLY A 148 3.65 -17.77 -1.56
CA GLY A 148 3.58 -19.14 -2.08
C GLY A 148 3.52 -19.23 -3.62
N LYS A 149 3.56 -18.12 -4.35
CA LYS A 149 3.37 -18.02 -5.80
C LYS A 149 4.64 -17.55 -6.50
N PHE A 150 4.87 -18.07 -7.70
CA PHE A 150 5.94 -17.60 -8.58
C PHE A 150 5.36 -16.71 -9.67
N THR A 151 5.68 -15.43 -9.63
CA THR A 151 5.12 -14.42 -10.56
C THR A 151 5.84 -14.38 -11.91
N GLY A 152 7.01 -15.00 -12.03
CA GLY A 152 7.84 -15.02 -13.25
C GLY A 152 8.61 -13.73 -13.50
N ASN A 153 8.20 -12.61 -12.91
CA ASN A 153 8.88 -11.32 -13.01
C ASN A 153 8.51 -10.45 -11.79
N TYR A 154 9.23 -9.37 -11.54
CA TYR A 154 8.98 -8.38 -10.50
C TYR A 154 7.83 -7.41 -10.87
N TYR A 155 7.49 -7.25 -12.14
CA TYR A 155 6.19 -6.73 -12.58
C TYR A 155 5.36 -7.88 -13.13
N TYR A 156 4.09 -7.95 -12.77
CA TYR A 156 3.25 -9.11 -13.09
C TYR A 156 1.77 -8.75 -13.06
N SER A 157 0.93 -9.68 -13.50
CA SER A 157 -0.53 -9.58 -13.34
C SER A 157 -1.07 -10.88 -12.75
N THR A 158 -2.17 -10.75 -12.01
CA THR A 158 -2.91 -11.86 -11.44
C THR A 158 -4.39 -11.52 -11.37
N THR A 159 -5.20 -12.47 -10.96
CA THR A 159 -6.62 -12.25 -10.64
C THR A 159 -6.93 -12.77 -9.25
N VAL A 160 -7.79 -12.05 -8.53
CA VAL A 160 -8.41 -12.49 -7.28
C VAL A 160 -9.92 -12.45 -7.49
N ASN A 161 -10.61 -13.54 -7.26
CA ASN A 161 -12.06 -13.70 -7.50
C ASN A 161 -12.49 -13.24 -8.92
N GLY A 162 -11.57 -13.38 -9.91
CA GLY A 162 -11.78 -12.95 -11.29
C GLY A 162 -11.56 -11.46 -11.55
N TYR A 163 -11.20 -10.66 -10.55
CA TYR A 163 -10.81 -9.26 -10.71
C TYR A 163 -9.32 -9.13 -11.03
N PRO A 164 -8.93 -8.35 -12.05
CA PRO A 164 -7.54 -8.22 -12.46
C PRO A 164 -6.75 -7.24 -11.59
N PHE A 165 -5.57 -7.68 -11.17
CA PHE A 165 -4.54 -6.89 -10.51
C PHE A 165 -3.29 -6.85 -11.38
N ILE A 166 -2.79 -5.66 -11.70
CA ILE A 166 -1.61 -5.44 -12.55
C ILE A 166 -0.58 -4.64 -11.74
N PHE A 167 0.58 -5.24 -11.54
CA PHE A 167 1.66 -4.67 -10.75
C PHE A 167 2.73 -4.09 -11.65
N LEU A 168 2.99 -2.79 -11.49
CA LEU A 168 4.08 -2.06 -12.12
C LEU A 168 5.19 -1.80 -11.10
N THR A 169 6.44 -1.79 -11.55
CA THR A 169 7.57 -1.45 -10.69
C THR A 169 8.69 -0.79 -11.49
N SER A 170 9.45 0.09 -10.84
CA SER A 170 10.64 0.67 -11.45
C SER A 170 11.68 -0.41 -11.74
N GLU A 171 12.38 -0.25 -12.87
CA GLU A 171 13.45 -1.16 -13.29
C GLU A 171 14.84 -0.61 -12.93
N GLU A 172 14.91 0.66 -12.52
CA GLU A 172 16.10 1.30 -11.99
C GLU A 172 15.88 1.76 -10.55
N ASP A 173 16.94 2.10 -9.86
CA ASP A 173 16.95 2.55 -8.48
C ASP A 173 16.84 4.08 -8.43
N HIS A 174 15.62 4.60 -8.43
CA HIS A 174 15.35 6.04 -8.43
C HIS A 174 14.19 6.43 -7.55
N THR A 175 14.19 7.69 -7.10
CA THR A 175 13.04 8.32 -6.45
C THR A 175 11.83 8.35 -7.39
N ASP A 176 12.07 8.61 -8.68
CA ASP A 176 11.08 8.47 -9.74
C ASP A 176 11.08 7.04 -10.30
N ALA A 177 9.94 6.63 -10.87
CA ALA A 177 9.87 5.33 -11.53
C ALA A 177 10.49 5.37 -12.92
N ASP A 178 11.24 4.31 -13.28
CA ASP A 178 11.71 4.08 -14.64
C ASP A 178 11.20 2.73 -15.14
N PHE A 179 10.37 2.78 -16.17
CA PHE A 179 9.76 1.61 -16.80
C PHE A 179 10.36 1.37 -18.18
N SER A 180 10.95 0.21 -18.42
CA SER A 180 11.40 -0.13 -19.76
C SER A 180 10.26 -0.13 -20.79
N ASP A 181 10.62 0.10 -22.06
CA ASP A 181 9.65 -0.04 -23.16
C ASP A 181 9.04 -1.44 -23.23
N LYS A 182 9.77 -2.46 -22.73
CA LYS A 182 9.27 -3.85 -22.61
C LYS A 182 8.14 -3.92 -21.56
N GLN A 183 8.32 -3.33 -20.38
CA GLN A 183 7.31 -3.30 -19.33
C GLN A 183 6.09 -2.49 -19.79
N ILE A 184 6.29 -1.32 -20.40
CA ILE A 184 5.18 -0.50 -20.91
C ILE A 184 4.39 -1.22 -22.00
N LYS A 185 5.06 -1.94 -22.90
CA LYS A 185 4.40 -2.76 -23.93
C LYS A 185 3.61 -3.91 -23.30
N TRP A 186 4.19 -4.56 -22.30
CA TRP A 186 3.53 -5.61 -21.53
C TRP A 186 2.30 -5.04 -20.80
N PHE A 187 2.43 -3.93 -20.10
CA PHE A 187 1.33 -3.25 -19.42
C PHE A 187 0.14 -2.95 -20.35
N LYS A 188 0.42 -2.39 -21.55
CA LYS A 188 -0.63 -2.20 -22.56
C LYS A 188 -1.38 -3.48 -22.93
N ASN A 189 -0.67 -4.61 -22.97
CA ASN A 189 -1.28 -5.88 -23.32
C ASN A 189 -2.08 -6.45 -22.14
N GLU A 190 -1.59 -6.31 -20.91
CA GLU A 190 -2.33 -6.75 -19.72
C GLU A 190 -3.60 -5.94 -19.51
N MET A 191 -3.57 -4.61 -19.68
CA MET A 191 -4.78 -3.76 -19.65
C MET A 191 -5.82 -4.21 -20.68
N LYS A 192 -5.39 -4.58 -21.90
CA LYS A 192 -6.31 -5.12 -22.91
C LYS A 192 -6.91 -6.47 -22.55
N LYS A 193 -6.18 -7.31 -21.82
CA LYS A 193 -6.67 -8.59 -21.32
C LYS A 193 -7.64 -8.37 -20.16
N ALA A 194 -7.27 -7.51 -19.22
CA ALA A 194 -8.06 -7.16 -18.05
C ALA A 194 -9.43 -6.58 -18.44
N ALA A 195 -9.45 -5.66 -19.40
CA ALA A 195 -10.70 -5.05 -19.89
C ALA A 195 -11.70 -6.05 -20.51
N LYS A 196 -11.26 -7.25 -20.90
CA LYS A 196 -12.18 -8.29 -21.40
C LYS A 196 -12.91 -9.03 -20.28
N LEU A 197 -12.51 -8.85 -19.04
CA LEU A 197 -13.15 -9.47 -17.89
C LEU A 197 -14.42 -8.72 -17.45
N ASP A 198 -14.62 -7.52 -17.99
CA ASP A 198 -15.78 -6.66 -17.67
C ASP A 198 -15.91 -6.43 -16.14
N LYS A 199 -14.79 -6.13 -15.52
CA LYS A 199 -14.65 -5.90 -14.08
C LYS A 199 -13.71 -4.75 -13.82
N PRO A 200 -13.81 -4.07 -12.65
CA PRO A 200 -12.83 -3.10 -12.20
C PRO A 200 -11.39 -3.63 -12.31
N ILE A 201 -10.48 -2.79 -12.77
CA ILE A 201 -9.07 -3.11 -12.95
C ILE A 201 -8.26 -2.40 -11.86
N PHE A 202 -7.54 -3.17 -11.05
CA PHE A 202 -6.65 -2.61 -10.04
C PHE A 202 -5.21 -2.58 -10.57
N VAL A 203 -4.66 -1.37 -10.70
CA VAL A 203 -3.27 -1.15 -11.11
C VAL A 203 -2.47 -0.73 -9.89
N ILE A 204 -1.51 -1.54 -9.49
CA ILE A 204 -0.68 -1.35 -8.31
C ILE A 204 0.68 -0.83 -8.77
N CYS A 205 1.02 0.37 -8.35
CA CYS A 205 2.30 1.01 -8.63
C CYS A 205 2.70 1.84 -7.42
N HIS A 206 3.86 1.60 -6.86
CA HIS A 206 4.28 2.32 -5.66
C HIS A 206 4.27 3.84 -5.84
N TRP A 207 4.71 4.32 -7.01
CA TRP A 207 4.72 5.75 -7.35
C TRP A 207 3.36 6.24 -7.86
N PRO A 208 2.84 7.35 -7.35
CA PRO A 208 1.61 7.96 -7.86
C PRO A 208 1.82 8.64 -9.23
N ILE A 209 0.73 8.93 -9.92
CA ILE A 209 0.75 9.76 -11.13
C ILE A 209 1.25 11.17 -10.75
N ASN A 210 2.12 11.75 -11.58
CA ASN A 210 2.59 13.12 -11.37
C ASN A 210 1.42 14.10 -11.21
N MET A 211 1.60 15.12 -10.41
CA MET A 211 0.62 16.19 -10.16
C MET A 211 -0.68 15.69 -9.52
N THR A 212 -0.65 14.54 -8.84
CA THR A 212 -1.74 14.05 -7.99
C THR A 212 -1.32 14.03 -6.52
N HIS A 213 -2.28 13.93 -5.61
CA HIS A 213 -2.05 13.79 -4.16
C HIS A 213 -1.14 14.87 -3.56
N GLY A 214 -1.27 16.10 -4.09
CA GLY A 214 -0.49 17.25 -3.63
C GLY A 214 0.91 17.37 -4.22
N LEU A 215 1.34 16.45 -5.10
CA LEU A 215 2.62 16.54 -5.76
C LEU A 215 2.70 17.75 -6.71
N PRO A 216 3.89 18.38 -6.85
CA PRO A 216 5.15 18.09 -6.17
C PRO A 216 5.28 18.72 -4.77
N VAL A 217 4.34 19.56 -4.36
CA VAL A 217 4.41 20.33 -3.10
C VAL A 217 4.47 19.40 -1.87
N SER A 218 3.67 18.34 -1.85
CA SER A 218 3.68 17.36 -0.75
C SER A 218 4.99 16.59 -0.65
N TRP A 219 5.85 16.64 -1.68
CA TRP A 219 7.20 16.07 -1.70
C TRP A 219 8.29 17.10 -1.40
N GLY A 220 7.88 18.31 -1.02
CA GLY A 220 8.78 19.39 -0.62
C GLY A 220 9.36 20.22 -1.76
N SER A 221 8.80 20.15 -2.97
CA SER A 221 9.18 21.01 -4.10
C SER A 221 8.15 22.11 -4.33
N ASP A 222 8.61 23.37 -4.41
CA ASP A 222 7.79 24.51 -4.80
C ASP A 222 7.74 24.72 -6.33
N ASP A 223 8.53 23.94 -7.08
CA ASP A 223 8.57 23.99 -8.54
C ASP A 223 7.55 23.00 -9.13
N TYR A 224 6.48 23.53 -9.67
CA TYR A 224 5.42 22.74 -10.31
C TYR A 224 5.87 22.06 -11.62
N ASP A 225 7.00 22.42 -12.18
CA ASP A 225 7.62 21.71 -13.31
C ASP A 225 8.47 20.52 -12.83
N ASP A 226 8.75 20.43 -11.52
CA ASP A 226 9.43 19.30 -10.91
C ASP A 226 8.48 18.10 -10.81
N MET A 227 8.88 16.98 -11.39
CA MET A 227 8.09 15.75 -11.42
C MET A 227 8.46 14.77 -10.29
N THR A 228 9.27 15.21 -9.34
CA THR A 228 9.73 14.34 -8.24
C THR A 228 8.58 13.85 -7.35
N GLY A 229 8.76 12.70 -6.75
CA GLY A 229 7.78 12.04 -5.90
C GLY A 229 6.67 11.28 -6.63
N GLY A 230 6.60 11.38 -7.96
CA GLY A 230 5.67 10.62 -8.79
C GLY A 230 6.37 9.61 -9.72
N ILE A 231 5.65 9.14 -10.74
CA ILE A 231 6.20 8.27 -11.79
C ILE A 231 7.36 8.94 -12.55
N GLY A 232 7.44 10.28 -12.56
CA GLY A 232 8.46 11.01 -13.29
C GLY A 232 8.11 11.16 -14.79
N GLU A 233 9.13 11.16 -15.66
CA GLU A 233 8.99 11.44 -17.10
C GLU A 233 7.98 10.55 -17.84
N GLN A 234 7.76 9.34 -17.35
CA GLN A 234 6.87 8.38 -18.01
C GLN A 234 5.41 8.47 -17.55
N SER A 235 5.12 9.33 -16.57
CA SER A 235 3.78 9.48 -15.98
C SER A 235 2.70 9.75 -17.03
N ALA A 236 2.95 10.68 -17.96
CA ALA A 236 2.01 10.98 -19.04
C ALA A 236 1.75 9.76 -19.96
N LYS A 237 2.79 8.93 -20.19
CA LYS A 237 2.68 7.72 -21.04
C LYS A 237 1.86 6.64 -20.33
N ILE A 238 2.07 6.42 -19.03
CA ILE A 238 1.31 5.49 -18.21
C ILE A 238 -0.14 5.97 -18.10
N ASN A 239 -0.37 7.22 -17.72
CA ASN A 239 -1.70 7.79 -17.61
C ASN A 239 -2.49 7.67 -18.93
N LYS A 240 -1.87 7.94 -20.08
CA LYS A 240 -2.50 7.75 -21.39
C LYS A 240 -2.92 6.30 -21.69
N ILE A 241 -2.30 5.32 -21.06
CA ILE A 241 -2.72 3.92 -21.18
C ILE A 241 -3.96 3.69 -20.31
N LEU A 242 -3.91 4.14 -19.05
CA LEU A 242 -5.00 4.01 -18.07
C LEU A 242 -6.30 4.65 -18.59
N GLN A 243 -6.21 5.89 -19.11
CA GLN A 243 -7.35 6.67 -19.63
C GLN A 243 -8.12 6.02 -20.80
N LYS A 244 -7.72 4.85 -21.27
CA LYS A 244 -8.43 4.11 -22.33
C LYS A 244 -9.48 3.15 -21.81
N TYR A 245 -9.55 3.00 -20.52
CA TYR A 245 -10.37 2.00 -19.86
C TYR A 245 -11.18 2.66 -18.75
N ASP A 246 -12.40 2.22 -18.59
CA ASP A 246 -13.27 2.62 -17.50
C ASP A 246 -13.04 1.71 -16.28
N ASN A 247 -13.54 2.12 -15.12
CA ASN A 247 -13.46 1.37 -13.86
C ASN A 247 -12.04 0.94 -13.48
N VAL A 248 -11.07 1.82 -13.70
CA VAL A 248 -9.67 1.61 -13.30
C VAL A 248 -9.41 2.30 -11.98
N VAL A 249 -8.85 1.58 -11.02
CA VAL A 249 -8.32 2.10 -9.76
C VAL A 249 -6.81 1.89 -9.76
N MET A 250 -6.05 2.99 -9.72
CA MET A 250 -4.63 2.96 -9.48
C MET A 250 -4.36 3.14 -7.98
N VAL A 251 -3.55 2.28 -7.39
CA VAL A 251 -3.17 2.34 -5.97
C VAL A 251 -1.69 2.56 -5.85
N SER A 252 -1.30 3.55 -5.05
CA SER A 252 0.10 3.97 -4.83
C SER A 252 0.39 4.24 -3.35
N GLY A 253 1.67 4.40 -3.01
CA GLY A 253 2.21 4.83 -1.72
C GLY A 253 3.24 5.94 -1.92
N HIS A 254 4.47 5.72 -1.41
CA HIS A 254 5.68 6.48 -1.68
C HIS A 254 5.78 7.85 -1.02
N ILE A 255 4.74 8.68 -1.08
CA ILE A 255 4.82 10.09 -0.63
C ILE A 255 4.55 10.29 0.87
N HIS A 256 4.26 9.22 1.61
CA HIS A 256 4.05 9.22 3.06
C HIS A 256 3.05 10.28 3.56
N ASN A 257 2.06 10.63 2.76
CA ASN A 257 0.95 11.46 3.20
C ASN A 257 -0.04 10.62 4.00
N GLY A 258 -0.56 11.17 5.10
CA GLY A 258 -1.66 10.56 5.85
C GLY A 258 -2.98 10.59 5.09
N VAL A 259 -4.00 9.94 5.62
CA VAL A 259 -5.33 9.96 5.00
C VAL A 259 -5.93 11.36 5.01
N SER A 260 -6.61 11.71 3.93
CA SER A 260 -7.24 13.02 3.72
C SER A 260 -8.55 12.84 2.94
N ASN A 261 -9.50 13.72 3.14
CA ASN A 261 -10.80 13.74 2.46
C ASN A 261 -11.11 15.12 1.87
N ALA A 262 -12.28 15.30 1.27
CA ALA A 262 -12.70 16.55 0.65
C ALA A 262 -12.71 17.75 1.62
N GLU A 263 -12.97 17.53 2.91
CA GLU A 263 -12.98 18.60 3.92
C GLU A 263 -11.56 19.06 4.25
N THR A 264 -10.63 18.12 4.39
CA THR A 264 -9.23 18.41 4.73
C THR A 264 -8.39 18.82 3.52
N LYS A 265 -8.86 18.53 2.30
CA LYS A 265 -8.17 18.89 1.04
C LYS A 265 -7.86 20.38 0.94
N ALA A 266 -8.75 21.25 1.40
CA ALA A 266 -8.55 22.71 1.32
C ALA A 266 -7.30 23.18 2.10
N GLU A 267 -6.94 22.46 3.17
CA GLU A 267 -5.76 22.75 4.00
C GLU A 267 -4.53 21.97 3.53
N LEU A 268 -4.72 20.70 3.20
CA LEU A 268 -3.62 19.77 2.89
C LEU A 268 -3.19 19.79 1.41
N GLY A 269 -4.07 20.26 0.51
CA GLY A 269 -3.81 20.28 -0.93
C GLY A 269 -4.07 18.96 -1.66
N TYR A 270 -4.52 17.90 -0.97
CA TYR A 270 -4.77 16.59 -1.58
C TYR A 270 -5.94 15.84 -0.91
N GLU A 271 -6.44 14.84 -1.59
CA GLU A 271 -7.30 13.77 -1.08
C GLU A 271 -6.62 12.42 -1.24
N SER A 272 -6.94 11.45 -0.35
CA SER A 272 -6.41 10.09 -0.51
C SER A 272 -6.90 9.42 -1.77
N LEU A 273 -8.16 9.65 -2.18
CA LEU A 273 -8.72 9.16 -3.44
C LEU A 273 -9.03 10.35 -4.37
N GLU A 274 -8.34 10.43 -5.48
CA GLU A 274 -8.53 11.49 -6.49
C GLU A 274 -9.03 10.93 -7.82
N LYS A 275 -9.90 11.69 -8.49
CA LYS A 275 -10.30 11.37 -9.87
C LYS A 275 -9.33 11.99 -10.85
N VAL A 276 -8.64 11.17 -11.63
CA VAL A 276 -7.65 11.59 -12.64
C VAL A 276 -8.21 11.24 -14.03
N GLY A 277 -8.89 12.19 -14.65
CA GLY A 277 -9.63 11.91 -15.88
C GLY A 277 -10.79 10.93 -15.61
N ASN A 278 -10.78 9.75 -16.25
CA ASN A 278 -11.78 8.70 -16.04
C ASN A 278 -11.36 7.58 -15.07
N ILE A 279 -10.17 7.66 -14.51
CA ILE A 279 -9.71 6.68 -13.51
C ILE A 279 -9.74 7.26 -12.09
N TRP A 280 -9.69 6.38 -11.10
CA TRP A 280 -9.48 6.72 -9.70
C TRP A 280 -8.04 6.42 -9.29
N SER A 281 -7.43 7.33 -8.56
CA SER A 281 -6.09 7.19 -7.99
C SER A 281 -6.18 7.25 -6.48
N LEU A 282 -5.79 6.16 -5.82
CA LEU A 282 -5.70 6.07 -4.36
C LEU A 282 -4.24 6.14 -3.97
N ASN A 283 -3.89 7.10 -3.11
CA ASN A 283 -2.58 7.11 -2.45
C ASN A 283 -2.75 6.71 -0.99
N LEU A 284 -1.90 5.78 -0.56
CA LEU A 284 -1.95 5.19 0.77
C LEU A 284 -0.99 5.89 1.72
N PRO A 285 -1.37 6.03 3.00
CA PRO A 285 -0.43 6.45 4.03
C PRO A 285 0.61 5.37 4.32
N MET A 286 1.77 5.77 4.80
CA MET A 286 2.78 4.86 5.34
C MET A 286 2.20 4.09 6.55
N ILE A 287 2.25 2.74 6.49
CA ILE A 287 1.64 1.92 7.53
C ILE A 287 2.46 1.89 8.82
N ASN A 288 3.78 1.91 8.73
CA ASN A 288 4.69 1.68 9.86
C ASN A 288 5.36 2.93 10.42
N GLY A 289 4.99 4.11 9.96
CA GLY A 289 5.64 5.34 10.35
C GLY A 289 4.69 6.48 10.68
N ILE A 290 5.28 7.64 10.91
CA ILE A 290 4.58 8.89 11.09
C ILE A 290 4.48 9.54 9.72
N ASN A 291 3.25 9.76 9.25
CA ASN A 291 3.01 10.43 7.99
C ASN A 291 3.34 11.93 8.11
N GLU A 292 3.83 12.52 7.02
CA GLU A 292 4.31 13.89 7.01
C GLU A 292 3.18 14.91 7.02
N ASN A 293 2.07 14.61 6.33
CA ASN A 293 0.90 15.47 6.23
C ASN A 293 -0.37 14.68 6.57
N GLY A 294 -1.43 15.38 6.95
CA GLY A 294 -2.73 14.76 7.25
C GLY A 294 -2.72 13.97 8.55
N ASP A 295 -3.42 12.84 8.56
CA ASP A 295 -3.44 11.95 9.72
C ASP A 295 -2.10 11.21 9.84
N TRP A 296 -1.30 11.64 10.79
CA TRP A 296 0.05 11.16 11.00
C TRP A 296 0.15 9.80 11.71
N PHE A 297 -0.96 9.27 12.22
CA PHE A 297 -0.94 8.10 13.10
C PHE A 297 -0.65 6.80 12.32
N PRO A 298 0.33 5.97 12.76
CA PRO A 298 0.68 4.73 12.07
C PRO A 298 -0.45 3.70 12.14
N GLY A 299 -0.44 2.75 11.21
CA GLY A 299 -1.39 1.65 11.15
C GLY A 299 -2.65 1.95 10.35
N THR A 300 -2.83 3.18 9.84
CA THR A 300 -3.99 3.53 9.02
C THR A 300 -3.77 3.13 7.55
N SER A 301 -4.76 2.52 6.92
CA SER A 301 -4.82 2.27 5.49
C SER A 301 -6.27 1.96 5.05
N TYR A 302 -6.46 1.24 3.94
CA TYR A 302 -7.78 1.00 3.37
C TYR A 302 -8.13 -0.48 3.25
N SER A 303 -9.39 -0.82 3.60
CA SER A 303 -10.13 -1.97 3.09
C SER A 303 -10.93 -1.54 1.87
N ILE A 304 -10.87 -2.31 0.79
CA ILE A 304 -11.55 -2.01 -0.48
C ILE A 304 -12.56 -3.12 -0.75
N GLU A 305 -13.81 -2.71 -0.89
CA GLU A 305 -14.95 -3.59 -1.08
C GLU A 305 -15.55 -3.34 -2.47
N VAL A 306 -15.68 -4.36 -3.28
CA VAL A 306 -16.26 -4.26 -4.62
C VAL A 306 -17.63 -4.91 -4.62
N TYR A 307 -18.62 -4.15 -5.01
CA TYR A 307 -20.01 -4.56 -5.20
C TYR A 307 -20.36 -4.60 -6.70
N GLU A 308 -21.62 -4.85 -7.03
CA GLU A 308 -22.07 -4.97 -8.44
C GLU A 308 -21.90 -3.65 -9.19
N ASP A 309 -22.20 -2.52 -8.55
CA ASP A 309 -22.32 -1.19 -9.15
C ASP A 309 -21.43 -0.12 -8.49
N GLU A 310 -20.66 -0.49 -7.45
CA GLU A 310 -19.81 0.46 -6.75
C GLU A 310 -18.54 -0.20 -6.15
N ILE A 311 -17.56 0.65 -5.87
CA ILE A 311 -16.39 0.30 -5.05
C ILE A 311 -16.39 1.21 -3.82
N VAL A 312 -16.29 0.60 -2.64
CA VAL A 312 -16.20 1.30 -1.36
C VAL A 312 -14.77 1.19 -0.81
N PHE A 313 -14.17 2.32 -0.50
CA PHE A 313 -12.87 2.43 0.13
C PHE A 313 -13.09 2.82 1.59
N ARG A 314 -12.78 1.92 2.52
CA ARG A 314 -12.99 2.15 3.95
C ARG A 314 -11.66 2.32 4.65
N ALA A 315 -11.44 3.50 5.20
CA ALA A 315 -10.26 3.76 6.01
C ALA A 315 -10.36 3.03 7.36
N ARG A 316 -9.30 2.31 7.71
CA ARG A 316 -9.18 1.60 8.99
C ARG A 316 -7.78 1.79 9.56
N ASN A 317 -7.71 2.07 10.85
CA ASN A 317 -6.46 1.92 11.56
C ASN A 317 -6.32 0.47 12.01
N PHE A 318 -5.61 -0.34 11.24
CA PHE A 318 -5.42 -1.76 11.47
C PHE A 318 -4.58 -2.07 12.73
N MET A 319 -3.76 -1.12 13.20
CA MET A 319 -3.02 -1.29 14.45
C MET A 319 -3.93 -1.22 15.67
N THR A 320 -4.97 -0.40 15.63
CA THR A 320 -5.95 -0.20 16.72
C THR A 320 -7.29 -0.90 16.49
N GLY A 321 -7.53 -1.45 15.29
CA GLY A 321 -8.79 -2.05 14.90
C GLY A 321 -9.96 -1.06 14.77
N LEU A 322 -9.68 0.23 14.53
CA LEU A 322 -10.71 1.28 14.49
C LEU A 322 -10.99 1.72 13.05
N TRP A 323 -12.26 1.70 12.65
CA TRP A 323 -12.70 2.34 11.42
C TRP A 323 -12.61 3.86 11.51
N ARG A 324 -12.28 4.48 10.37
CA ARG A 324 -12.14 5.94 10.21
C ARG A 324 -13.12 6.42 9.12
N PRO A 325 -14.45 6.38 9.41
CA PRO A 325 -15.48 6.60 8.40
C PRO A 325 -15.43 7.99 7.77
N GLU A 326 -14.81 8.96 8.43
CA GLU A 326 -14.58 10.31 7.90
C GLU A 326 -13.66 10.34 6.67
N TYR A 327 -12.91 9.26 6.40
CA TYR A 327 -12.02 9.11 5.25
C TYR A 327 -12.48 8.02 4.27
N ASN A 328 -13.74 7.58 4.38
CA ASN A 328 -14.30 6.63 3.44
C ASN A 328 -14.68 7.31 2.12
N TYR A 329 -14.58 6.53 1.04
CA TYR A 329 -15.03 6.94 -0.28
C TYR A 329 -15.89 5.85 -0.90
N THR A 330 -16.83 6.28 -1.74
CA THR A 330 -17.62 5.39 -2.60
C THR A 330 -17.55 5.90 -4.04
N VAL A 331 -17.32 5.02 -4.98
CA VAL A 331 -17.29 5.34 -6.41
C VAL A 331 -18.21 4.42 -7.16
N GLU A 332 -19.08 4.99 -7.97
CA GLU A 332 -19.98 4.24 -8.86
C GLU A 332 -19.19 3.65 -10.05
N LEU A 333 -19.52 2.44 -10.43
CA LEU A 333 -18.99 1.77 -11.62
C LEU A 333 -19.76 2.22 -12.87
N ALA A 334 -19.03 2.38 -13.99
CA ALA A 334 -19.59 2.83 -15.27
C ALA A 334 -20.25 1.68 -16.03
#